data_ba6f9d5d3ead2659130cea62dd7b1fc1
#
_entry.id   ba6f9d5d3ead2659130cea62dd7b1fc1
#
_cell.length_a   1.000
_cell.length_b   1.000
_cell.length_c   1.000
_cell.angle_alpha   90.00
_cell.angle_beta   90.00
_cell.angle_gamma   90.00
#
_symmetry.space_group_name_H-M   'P 1'
#
loop_
_entity.id
_entity.type
_entity.pdbx_description
1 polymer ?
#
loop_
_entity_poly.entity_id
_entity_poly.type
_entity_poly.pdbx_seq_one_letter_code
_entity_poly.pdbx_strand_id
1 'polypeptide(L)'
;LHLGGRTLPHAVMMMIPESWENDTVMDPARRAFYEFHSSIMEAWDGPACVTFTDGTQIGAVLDRNGLRPGRFWVTDDGLVVLASEAGVLDLDQASIVRKGRLEPGRMFLLDLEEHRIIEDDEIKGQLASEHPYDEWLYSGLVRFEDLPDLEHIVHTHASVTRRQQVFGYTEEEVRKLVAPIARTGAEAIGSMGTDTPIAAISDRPRQLFDYFSQLFAQVTNPPLDSIREEIVTSLAGTMGPEKNLLDPSPASCRMLQLPFPVIDNDELAKIRHMNKDGDMPGFSVHVVRGLYDVAGGGRALKEKIDAICADVSRAVADGARIIVLSDRHSNADLAPIPSLLLTGAVHHHMVREKLRTQAGLIVETGDVREVHHVALLIGFGATAVNPYLALETGEDLAREGVFVQGVEPAKAARNVVYGLGKGVLKVMSKMGVSTVSSYT
;
A
#
# COMPACT_ATOMS: atom_id res chain seq x y z
N LEU A 1 10.85 -22.54 1.26
CA LEU A 1 11.18 -23.89 1.70
C LEU A 1 12.66 -24.24 1.47
N HIS A 2 12.97 -24.78 0.32
CA HIS A 2 14.25 -25.42 0.05
C HIS A 2 15.48 -24.50 0.24
N LEU A 3 15.45 -23.32 -0.34
CA LEU A 3 16.59 -22.38 -0.27
C LEU A 3 16.66 -21.62 1.05
N GLY A 4 15.52 -21.34 1.67
CA GLY A 4 15.44 -20.58 2.93
C GLY A 4 15.41 -21.45 4.19
N GLY A 5 15.41 -22.79 4.06
CA GLY A 5 15.41 -23.72 5.19
C GLY A 5 14.16 -23.67 6.08
N ARG A 6 13.09 -23.01 5.62
CA ARG A 6 11.83 -22.91 6.39
C ARG A 6 11.02 -24.20 6.33
N THR A 7 10.29 -24.48 7.38
CA THR A 7 9.28 -25.55 7.37
C THR A 7 8.16 -25.19 6.39
N LEU A 8 7.42 -26.19 5.94
CA LEU A 8 6.30 -25.99 5.02
C LEU A 8 5.19 -25.12 5.64
N PRO A 9 4.74 -25.35 6.87
CA PRO A 9 3.78 -24.47 7.55
C PRO A 9 4.28 -23.03 7.72
N HIS A 10 5.59 -22.83 8.03
CA HIS A 10 6.17 -21.49 8.13
C HIS A 10 6.09 -20.75 6.79
N ALA A 11 6.52 -21.39 5.70
CA ALA A 11 6.45 -20.79 4.37
C ALA A 11 5.02 -20.42 3.97
N VAL A 12 4.05 -21.29 4.27
CA VAL A 12 2.64 -21.04 3.99
C VAL A 12 2.09 -19.88 4.83
N MET A 13 2.37 -19.85 6.14
CA MET A 13 1.92 -18.77 7.02
C MET A 13 2.49 -17.41 6.62
N MET A 14 3.74 -17.37 6.17
CA MET A 14 4.39 -16.15 5.69
C MET A 14 3.81 -15.68 4.36
N MET A 15 3.56 -16.60 3.41
CA MET A 15 3.09 -16.27 2.06
C MET A 15 1.59 -15.97 2.00
N ILE A 16 0.79 -16.67 2.81
CA ILE A 16 -0.68 -16.59 2.83
C ILE A 16 -1.13 -16.22 4.25
N PRO A 17 -0.81 -15.01 4.71
CA PRO A 17 -1.17 -14.59 6.05
C PRO A 17 -2.69 -14.40 6.18
N GLU A 18 -3.19 -14.65 7.37
CA GLU A 18 -4.53 -14.19 7.74
C GLU A 18 -4.59 -12.65 7.79
N SER A 19 -5.77 -12.10 7.92
CA SER A 19 -5.97 -10.66 8.08
C SER A 19 -5.58 -10.25 9.50
N TRP A 20 -4.36 -9.74 9.67
CA TRP A 20 -3.77 -9.45 10.97
C TRP A 20 -3.74 -7.96 11.32
N GLU A 21 -3.72 -7.09 10.33
CA GLU A 21 -3.48 -5.65 10.50
C GLU A 21 -4.56 -4.98 11.35
N ASN A 22 -5.81 -5.34 11.12
CA ASN A 22 -6.98 -4.77 11.78
C ASN A 22 -7.57 -5.68 12.88
N ASP A 23 -6.95 -6.82 13.18
CA ASP A 23 -7.38 -7.71 14.25
C ASP A 23 -6.83 -7.24 15.59
N THR A 24 -7.69 -6.71 16.45
CA THR A 24 -7.31 -6.16 17.77
C THR A 24 -7.22 -7.21 18.87
N VAL A 25 -7.64 -8.46 18.60
CA VAL A 25 -7.64 -9.55 19.59
C VAL A 25 -6.61 -10.62 19.29
N MET A 26 -5.88 -10.49 18.18
CA MET A 26 -4.83 -11.42 17.80
C MET A 26 -3.72 -11.49 18.86
N ASP A 27 -3.20 -12.71 19.09
CA ASP A 27 -2.04 -12.92 19.94
C ASP A 27 -0.85 -12.04 19.53
N PRO A 28 -0.18 -11.33 20.46
CA PRO A 28 0.90 -10.41 20.13
C PRO A 28 2.09 -11.05 19.41
N ALA A 29 2.48 -12.28 19.76
CA ALA A 29 3.60 -12.97 19.10
C ALA A 29 3.23 -13.33 17.65
N ARG A 30 1.99 -13.78 17.42
CA ARG A 30 1.46 -14.04 16.07
C ARG A 30 1.42 -12.77 15.25
N ARG A 31 0.98 -11.65 15.82
CA ARG A 31 1.02 -10.33 15.15
C ARG A 31 2.43 -9.95 14.79
N ALA A 32 3.39 -10.10 15.69
CA ALA A 32 4.80 -9.79 15.44
C ALA A 32 5.39 -10.67 14.32
N PHE A 33 5.03 -11.94 14.26
CA PHE A 33 5.40 -12.81 13.14
C PHE A 33 4.93 -12.24 11.79
N TYR A 34 3.66 -11.86 11.68
CA TYR A 34 3.12 -11.33 10.43
C TYR A 34 3.72 -9.97 10.07
N GLU A 35 3.84 -9.06 11.03
CA GLU A 35 4.42 -7.73 10.83
C GLU A 35 5.87 -7.82 10.35
N PHE A 36 6.67 -8.71 10.95
CA PHE A 36 8.04 -8.96 10.51
C PHE A 36 8.09 -9.49 9.08
N HIS A 37 7.29 -10.53 8.77
CA HIS A 37 7.31 -11.15 7.46
C HIS A 37 6.76 -10.24 6.36
N SER A 38 5.85 -9.33 6.67
CA SER A 38 5.37 -8.31 5.73
C SER A 38 6.45 -7.32 5.29
N SER A 39 7.55 -7.21 6.05
CA SER A 39 8.71 -6.38 5.69
C SER A 39 9.64 -7.03 4.66
N ILE A 40 9.51 -8.33 4.43
CA ILE A 40 10.41 -9.08 3.54
C ILE A 40 9.70 -9.74 2.37
N MET A 41 8.37 -9.81 2.40
CA MET A 41 7.59 -10.44 1.33
C MET A 41 6.17 -9.88 1.31
N GLU A 42 5.65 -9.59 0.11
CA GLU A 42 4.23 -9.28 -0.07
C GLU A 42 3.37 -10.50 0.25
N ALA A 43 2.21 -10.22 0.87
CA ALA A 43 1.21 -11.24 1.12
C ALA A 43 0.58 -11.73 -0.19
N TRP A 44 0.21 -13.01 -0.23
CA TRP A 44 -0.64 -13.53 -1.30
C TRP A 44 -1.93 -12.71 -1.42
N ASP A 45 -2.26 -12.33 -2.62
CA ASP A 45 -3.52 -11.66 -2.93
C ASP A 45 -4.32 -12.47 -3.96
N GLY A 46 -5.65 -12.36 -3.84
CA GLY A 46 -6.60 -13.10 -4.66
C GLY A 46 -7.10 -14.38 -4.01
N PRO A 47 -8.30 -14.86 -4.45
CA PRO A 47 -8.93 -16.04 -3.87
C PRO A 47 -8.15 -17.31 -4.12
N ALA A 48 -7.79 -18.01 -3.06
CA ALA A 48 -7.06 -19.27 -3.12
C ALA A 48 -7.58 -20.30 -2.11
N CYS A 49 -7.48 -21.56 -2.49
CA CYS A 49 -7.47 -22.70 -1.59
C CYS A 49 -6.22 -23.50 -1.95
N VAL A 50 -5.18 -23.38 -1.15
CA VAL A 50 -3.88 -24.00 -1.42
C VAL A 50 -3.74 -25.25 -0.59
N THR A 51 -3.51 -26.38 -1.25
CA THR A 51 -3.13 -27.64 -0.60
C THR A 51 -1.63 -27.86 -0.78
N PHE A 52 -0.99 -28.44 0.23
CA PHE A 52 0.45 -28.62 0.24
C PHE A 52 0.85 -29.92 0.96
N THR A 53 2.00 -30.46 0.60
CA THR A 53 2.59 -31.63 1.27
C THR A 53 4.10 -31.67 1.04
N ASP A 54 4.84 -32.21 2.00
CA ASP A 54 6.25 -32.57 1.88
C ASP A 54 6.48 -34.10 2.00
N GLY A 55 5.40 -34.87 2.07
CA GLY A 55 5.42 -36.32 2.22
C GLY A 55 5.26 -36.78 3.68
N THR A 56 5.53 -35.92 4.66
CA THR A 56 5.31 -36.19 6.11
C THR A 56 4.13 -35.41 6.66
N GLN A 57 3.85 -34.25 6.07
CA GLN A 57 2.73 -33.41 6.42
C GLN A 57 1.85 -33.12 5.21
N ILE A 58 0.56 -33.00 5.42
CA ILE A 58 -0.43 -32.59 4.44
C ILE A 58 -1.23 -31.43 5.01
N GLY A 59 -1.35 -30.36 4.28
CA GLY A 59 -2.10 -29.22 4.77
C GLY A 59 -2.92 -28.51 3.69
N ALA A 60 -3.75 -27.60 4.17
CA ALA A 60 -4.51 -26.70 3.33
C ALA A 60 -4.76 -25.38 4.04
N VAL A 61 -4.84 -24.31 3.26
CA VAL A 61 -5.15 -22.95 3.73
C VAL A 61 -6.00 -22.23 2.72
N LEU A 62 -6.90 -21.40 3.20
CA LEU A 62 -7.57 -20.38 2.37
C LEU A 62 -6.82 -19.05 2.52
N ASP A 63 -6.92 -18.23 1.47
CA ASP A 63 -6.51 -16.83 1.57
C ASP A 63 -7.31 -16.07 2.63
N ARG A 64 -6.90 -14.81 2.93
CA ARG A 64 -7.56 -13.97 3.95
C ARG A 64 -9.04 -13.68 3.67
N ASN A 65 -9.48 -13.69 2.41
CA ASN A 65 -10.87 -13.49 2.03
C ASN A 65 -11.73 -14.76 2.15
N GLY A 66 -11.12 -15.93 1.98
CA GLY A 66 -11.77 -17.22 2.12
C GLY A 66 -12.89 -17.49 1.13
N LEU A 67 -12.80 -16.97 -0.09
CA LEU A 67 -13.85 -17.11 -1.12
C LEU A 67 -13.89 -18.49 -1.76
N ARG A 68 -12.77 -19.21 -1.77
CA ARG A 68 -12.71 -20.58 -2.32
C ARG A 68 -13.27 -21.59 -1.32
N PRO A 69 -14.08 -22.56 -1.76
CA PRO A 69 -14.56 -23.60 -0.88
C PRO A 69 -13.45 -24.60 -0.53
N GLY A 70 -13.43 -25.05 0.71
CA GLY A 70 -12.63 -26.17 1.17
C GLY A 70 -13.38 -26.89 2.29
N ARG A 71 -13.50 -28.22 2.22
CA ARG A 71 -14.20 -29.04 3.19
C ARG A 71 -13.35 -30.25 3.54
N PHE A 72 -13.48 -30.73 4.77
CA PHE A 72 -12.79 -31.94 5.19
C PHE A 72 -13.72 -32.89 5.94
N TRP A 73 -13.38 -34.17 5.88
CA TRP A 73 -14.01 -35.28 6.60
C TRP A 73 -12.91 -36.13 7.19
N VAL A 74 -13.14 -36.64 8.40
CA VAL A 74 -12.28 -37.56 9.09
C VAL A 74 -13.15 -38.77 9.46
N THR A 75 -12.69 -39.97 9.16
CA THR A 75 -13.38 -41.23 9.46
C THR A 75 -12.76 -41.88 10.69
N ASP A 76 -13.47 -42.82 11.28
CA ASP A 76 -13.06 -43.60 12.48
C ASP A 76 -11.87 -44.52 12.19
N ASP A 77 -11.65 -44.93 10.95
CA ASP A 77 -10.49 -45.69 10.50
C ASP A 77 -9.26 -44.81 10.16
N GLY A 78 -9.36 -43.50 10.38
CA GLY A 78 -8.25 -42.55 10.20
C GLY A 78 -8.09 -41.99 8.79
N LEU A 79 -9.03 -42.23 7.86
CA LEU A 79 -9.00 -41.57 6.56
C LEU A 79 -9.38 -40.07 6.69
N VAL A 80 -8.57 -39.20 6.13
CA VAL A 80 -8.86 -37.76 6.01
C VAL A 80 -9.06 -37.40 4.56
N VAL A 81 -10.21 -36.84 4.25
CA VAL A 81 -10.56 -36.35 2.91
C VAL A 81 -10.70 -34.85 2.94
N LEU A 82 -10.00 -34.15 2.05
CA LEU A 82 -10.13 -32.72 1.84
C LEU A 82 -10.47 -32.45 0.39
N ALA A 83 -11.54 -31.70 0.15
CA ALA A 83 -12.02 -31.37 -1.19
C ALA A 83 -12.76 -30.04 -1.22
N SER A 84 -12.90 -29.44 -2.41
CA SER A 84 -13.72 -28.23 -2.61
C SER A 84 -15.21 -28.53 -2.40
N GLU A 85 -15.66 -29.75 -2.66
CA GLU A 85 -17.06 -30.16 -2.67
C GLU A 85 -17.31 -31.41 -1.84
N ALA A 86 -18.55 -31.57 -1.41
CA ALA A 86 -19.01 -32.81 -0.80
C ALA A 86 -19.30 -33.87 -1.88
N GLY A 87 -19.10 -35.14 -1.56
CA GLY A 87 -19.45 -36.27 -2.45
C GLY A 87 -18.37 -36.61 -3.49
N VAL A 88 -17.14 -36.11 -3.32
CA VAL A 88 -16.00 -36.52 -4.18
C VAL A 88 -15.57 -37.96 -3.95
N LEU A 89 -15.82 -38.47 -2.75
CA LEU A 89 -15.72 -39.89 -2.38
C LEU A 89 -17.04 -40.32 -1.74
N ASP A 90 -17.43 -41.55 -1.98
CA ASP A 90 -18.58 -42.18 -1.34
C ASP A 90 -18.15 -42.67 0.03
N LEU A 91 -18.38 -41.88 1.07
CA LEU A 91 -18.04 -42.18 2.45
C LEU A 91 -19.27 -42.65 3.20
N ASP A 92 -19.12 -43.72 3.97
CA ASP A 92 -20.16 -44.11 4.91
C ASP A 92 -20.36 -43.01 5.95
N GLN A 93 -21.55 -42.46 6.00
CA GLN A 93 -21.90 -41.37 6.95
C GLN A 93 -21.73 -41.80 8.42
N ALA A 94 -21.87 -43.11 8.73
CA ALA A 94 -21.70 -43.64 10.08
C ALA A 94 -20.23 -43.64 10.52
N SER A 95 -19.27 -43.73 9.61
CA SER A 95 -17.83 -43.71 9.92
C SER A 95 -17.25 -42.30 10.09
N ILE A 96 -17.99 -41.24 9.74
CA ILE A 96 -17.49 -39.87 9.84
C ILE A 96 -17.51 -39.38 11.29
N VAL A 97 -16.34 -39.20 11.89
CA VAL A 97 -16.16 -38.72 13.27
C VAL A 97 -15.96 -37.23 13.38
N ARG A 98 -15.42 -36.58 12.32
CA ARG A 98 -15.24 -35.13 12.24
C ARG A 98 -15.45 -34.64 10.81
N LYS A 99 -16.11 -33.50 10.65
CA LYS A 99 -16.23 -32.82 9.37
C LYS A 99 -16.30 -31.32 9.56
N GLY A 100 -15.83 -30.55 8.58
CA GLY A 100 -15.83 -29.10 8.67
C GLY A 100 -15.57 -28.41 7.35
N ARG A 101 -15.48 -27.09 7.42
CA ARG A 101 -15.03 -26.22 6.33
C ARG A 101 -13.70 -25.62 6.74
N LEU A 102 -12.85 -25.36 5.75
CA LEU A 102 -11.72 -24.47 5.96
C LEU A 102 -12.25 -23.05 6.19
N GLU A 103 -11.62 -22.34 7.11
CA GLU A 103 -11.93 -20.95 7.44
C GLU A 103 -10.87 -20.02 6.84
N PRO A 104 -11.21 -18.74 6.54
CA PRO A 104 -10.25 -17.78 6.02
C PRO A 104 -9.01 -17.65 6.88
N GLY A 105 -7.83 -17.72 6.26
CA GLY A 105 -6.55 -17.59 6.95
C GLY A 105 -6.19 -18.67 7.94
N ARG A 106 -7.05 -19.67 8.18
CA ARG A 106 -6.76 -20.80 9.08
C ARG A 106 -6.12 -21.95 8.33
N MET A 107 -5.09 -22.50 8.94
CA MET A 107 -4.35 -23.66 8.43
C MET A 107 -4.97 -24.96 8.93
N PHE A 108 -5.26 -25.86 8.01
CA PHE A 108 -5.54 -27.25 8.30
C PHE A 108 -4.25 -28.04 8.08
N LEU A 109 -3.74 -28.71 9.08
CA LEU A 109 -2.48 -29.46 9.00
C LEU A 109 -2.66 -30.87 9.58
N LEU A 110 -2.29 -31.87 8.79
CA LEU A 110 -2.25 -33.28 9.18
C LEU A 110 -0.79 -33.73 9.24
N ASP A 111 -0.36 -34.22 10.37
CA ASP A 111 0.96 -34.82 10.55
C ASP A 111 0.83 -36.36 10.43
N LEU A 112 1.54 -36.92 9.45
CA LEU A 112 1.49 -38.35 9.16
C LEU A 112 2.39 -39.17 10.09
N GLU A 113 3.36 -38.56 10.72
CA GLU A 113 4.25 -39.24 11.69
C GLU A 113 3.61 -39.28 13.07
N GLU A 114 2.96 -38.16 13.47
CA GLU A 114 2.22 -38.08 14.75
C GLU A 114 0.80 -38.68 14.65
N HIS A 115 0.32 -38.98 13.43
CA HIS A 115 -1.02 -39.50 13.15
C HIS A 115 -2.15 -38.62 13.72
N ARG A 116 -2.01 -37.29 13.62
CA ARG A 116 -3.02 -36.35 14.13
C ARG A 116 -3.18 -35.11 13.26
N ILE A 117 -4.31 -34.46 13.43
CA ILE A 117 -4.52 -33.10 12.93
C ILE A 117 -3.95 -32.13 13.95
N ILE A 118 -3.06 -31.22 13.51
CA ILE A 118 -2.54 -30.13 14.32
C ILE A 118 -3.49 -28.94 14.17
N GLU A 119 -3.96 -28.40 15.27
CA GLU A 119 -4.89 -27.28 15.25
C GLU A 119 -4.18 -25.97 14.88
N ASP A 120 -4.90 -25.06 14.23
CA ASP A 120 -4.36 -23.79 13.72
C ASP A 120 -3.61 -22.97 14.79
N ASP A 121 -4.21 -22.83 15.97
CA ASP A 121 -3.61 -22.07 17.07
C ASP A 121 -2.33 -22.71 17.60
N GLU A 122 -2.22 -24.05 17.57
CA GLU A 122 -1.02 -24.78 17.99
C GLU A 122 0.13 -24.50 17.04
N ILE A 123 -0.07 -24.71 15.74
CA ILE A 123 1.01 -24.51 14.75
C ILE A 123 1.42 -23.04 14.63
N LYS A 124 0.46 -22.12 14.63
CA LYS A 124 0.76 -20.68 14.54
C LYS A 124 1.47 -20.16 15.79
N GLY A 125 1.07 -20.62 16.98
CA GLY A 125 1.75 -20.29 18.23
C GLY A 125 3.19 -20.79 18.26
N GLN A 126 3.43 -22.00 17.75
CA GLN A 126 4.75 -22.60 17.65
C GLN A 126 5.66 -21.79 16.70
N LEU A 127 5.17 -21.50 15.49
CA LEU A 127 5.91 -20.72 14.48
C LEU A 127 6.18 -19.27 14.93
N ALA A 128 5.23 -18.64 15.59
CA ALA A 128 5.39 -17.29 16.13
C ALA A 128 6.43 -17.20 17.26
N SER A 129 6.75 -18.34 17.90
CA SER A 129 7.72 -18.42 18.99
C SER A 129 9.12 -18.87 18.53
N GLU A 130 9.33 -19.17 17.25
CA GLU A 130 10.62 -19.62 16.72
C GLU A 130 11.72 -18.56 16.87
N HIS A 131 11.36 -17.29 16.76
CA HIS A 131 12.24 -16.16 16.91
C HIS A 131 11.58 -15.04 17.72
N PRO A 132 12.35 -14.14 18.34
CA PRO A 132 11.83 -12.99 19.06
C PRO A 132 11.47 -11.88 18.07
N TYR A 133 10.44 -12.07 17.27
CA TYR A 133 10.03 -11.13 16.21
C TYR A 133 9.62 -9.76 16.76
N ASP A 134 9.05 -9.69 17.94
CA ASP A 134 8.70 -8.47 18.64
C ASP A 134 9.95 -7.63 19.00
N GLU A 135 11.03 -8.26 19.48
CA GLU A 135 12.30 -7.59 19.75
C GLU A 135 12.96 -7.11 18.45
N TRP A 136 12.86 -7.90 17.38
CA TRP A 136 13.39 -7.52 16.07
C TRP A 136 12.66 -6.31 15.49
N LEU A 137 11.32 -6.31 15.58
CA LEU A 137 10.49 -5.18 15.15
C LEU A 137 10.77 -3.94 16.00
N TYR A 138 10.84 -4.08 17.33
CA TYR A 138 11.15 -2.97 18.22
C TYR A 138 12.50 -2.31 17.90
N SER A 139 13.50 -3.10 17.53
CA SER A 139 14.85 -2.58 17.23
C SER A 139 15.03 -2.12 15.78
N GLY A 140 14.21 -2.57 14.86
CA GLY A 140 14.42 -2.35 13.42
C GLY A 140 13.38 -1.47 12.75
N LEU A 141 12.09 -1.66 13.05
CA LEU A 141 11.00 -0.96 12.38
C LEU A 141 10.86 0.46 12.95
N VAL A 142 10.85 1.46 12.07
CA VAL A 142 10.65 2.86 12.44
C VAL A 142 9.20 3.23 12.20
N ARG A 143 8.55 3.88 13.17
CA ARG A 143 7.19 4.39 13.09
C ARG A 143 7.20 5.91 13.06
N PHE A 144 6.14 6.53 12.55
CA PHE A 144 6.03 8.00 12.53
C PHE A 144 6.06 8.62 13.92
N GLU A 145 5.56 7.91 14.92
CA GLU A 145 5.57 8.33 16.34
C GLU A 145 6.99 8.38 16.91
N ASP A 146 7.92 7.61 16.34
CA ASP A 146 9.32 7.58 16.76
C ASP A 146 10.13 8.76 16.19
N LEU A 147 9.57 9.47 15.19
CA LEU A 147 10.25 10.58 14.54
C LEU A 147 9.94 11.91 15.22
N PRO A 148 10.93 12.83 15.29
CA PRO A 148 10.72 14.17 15.85
C PRO A 148 9.59 14.92 15.14
N ASP A 149 8.76 15.62 15.90
CA ASP A 149 7.71 16.46 15.35
C ASP A 149 8.30 17.63 14.56
N LEU A 150 7.80 17.83 13.36
CA LEU A 150 8.18 18.92 12.47
C LEU A 150 6.91 19.49 11.85
N GLU A 151 6.73 20.81 12.02
CA GLU A 151 5.59 21.51 11.45
C GLU A 151 5.89 21.97 10.03
N HIS A 152 4.91 21.84 9.15
CA HIS A 152 4.99 22.39 7.80
C HIS A 152 4.76 23.91 7.78
N ILE A 153 5.16 24.54 6.68
CA ILE A 153 4.95 25.98 6.46
C ILE A 153 3.49 26.21 6.04
N VAL A 154 2.76 26.98 6.85
CA VAL A 154 1.40 27.42 6.54
C VAL A 154 1.47 28.54 5.49
N HIS A 155 0.78 28.35 4.36
CA HIS A 155 0.75 29.30 3.25
C HIS A 155 -0.42 30.27 3.34
N THR A 156 -0.23 31.48 2.82
CA THR A 156 -1.30 32.48 2.72
C THR A 156 -2.31 32.09 1.63
N HIS A 157 -3.56 32.53 1.76
CA HIS A 157 -4.62 32.34 0.76
C HIS A 157 -4.16 32.71 -0.67
N ALA A 158 -3.52 33.87 -0.83
CA ALA A 158 -3.01 34.30 -2.12
C ALA A 158 -1.94 33.35 -2.71
N SER A 159 -1.13 32.73 -1.84
CA SER A 159 -0.14 31.74 -2.26
C SER A 159 -0.80 30.43 -2.69
N VAL A 160 -1.79 29.95 -1.94
CA VAL A 160 -2.55 28.73 -2.27
C VAL A 160 -3.28 28.94 -3.60
N THR A 161 -4.04 30.01 -3.76
CA THR A 161 -4.80 30.32 -4.99
C THR A 161 -3.89 30.41 -6.23
N ARG A 162 -2.72 31.03 -6.11
CA ARG A 162 -1.77 31.12 -7.22
C ARG A 162 -1.27 29.75 -7.66
N ARG A 163 -0.97 28.86 -6.70
CA ARG A 163 -0.54 27.49 -7.00
C ARG A 163 -1.66 26.65 -7.56
N GLN A 164 -2.90 26.81 -7.09
CA GLN A 164 -4.08 26.19 -7.70
C GLN A 164 -4.17 26.56 -9.20
N GLN A 165 -3.93 27.82 -9.58
CA GLN A 165 -3.92 28.24 -10.97
C GLN A 165 -2.81 27.55 -11.79
N VAL A 166 -1.60 27.40 -11.21
CA VAL A 166 -0.49 26.69 -11.87
C VAL A 166 -0.83 25.23 -12.16
N PHE A 167 -1.48 24.56 -11.22
CA PHE A 167 -1.88 23.17 -11.37
C PHE A 167 -3.28 22.97 -11.99
N GLY A 168 -3.88 24.05 -12.50
CA GLY A 168 -5.15 23.99 -13.21
C GLY A 168 -6.35 23.58 -12.36
N TYR A 169 -6.34 23.88 -11.05
CA TYR A 169 -7.53 23.71 -10.23
C TYR A 169 -8.62 24.66 -10.70
N THR A 170 -9.81 24.14 -10.94
CA THR A 170 -10.98 24.94 -11.20
C THR A 170 -11.73 25.22 -9.89
N GLU A 171 -12.50 26.31 -9.86
CA GLU A 171 -13.37 26.61 -8.71
C GLU A 171 -14.37 25.45 -8.47
N GLU A 172 -14.83 24.81 -9.54
CA GLU A 172 -15.73 23.66 -9.44
C GLU A 172 -15.06 22.48 -8.75
N GLU A 173 -13.82 22.14 -9.08
CA GLU A 173 -13.05 21.06 -8.45
C GLU A 173 -12.78 21.37 -6.98
N VAL A 174 -12.38 22.60 -6.66
CA VAL A 174 -12.19 23.05 -5.28
C VAL A 174 -13.49 22.89 -4.48
N ARG A 175 -14.60 23.34 -5.04
CA ARG A 175 -15.92 23.31 -4.37
C ARG A 175 -16.54 21.92 -4.28
N LYS A 176 -16.40 21.08 -5.32
CA LYS A 176 -17.13 19.81 -5.44
C LYS A 176 -16.29 18.58 -5.11
N LEU A 177 -14.95 18.68 -5.18
CA LEU A 177 -14.05 17.57 -4.86
C LEU A 177 -13.30 17.83 -3.55
N VAL A 178 -12.48 18.88 -3.48
CA VAL A 178 -11.60 19.11 -2.33
C VAL A 178 -12.38 19.52 -1.07
N ALA A 179 -13.30 20.47 -1.18
CA ALA A 179 -14.03 20.99 -0.03
C ALA A 179 -14.91 19.94 0.67
N PRO A 180 -15.67 19.06 -0.01
CA PRO A 180 -16.42 18.01 0.65
C PRO A 180 -15.53 17.03 1.42
N ILE A 181 -14.40 16.62 0.83
CA ILE A 181 -13.44 15.72 1.49
C ILE A 181 -12.84 16.42 2.72
N ALA A 182 -12.36 17.65 2.57
CA ALA A 182 -11.79 18.44 3.67
C ALA A 182 -12.78 18.65 4.83
N ARG A 183 -14.06 18.80 4.52
CA ARG A 183 -15.13 18.99 5.53
C ARG A 183 -15.48 17.71 6.27
N THR A 184 -15.57 16.58 5.58
CA THR A 184 -16.18 15.35 6.11
C THR A 184 -15.25 14.17 6.28
N GLY A 185 -14.08 14.18 5.62
CA GLY A 185 -13.21 13.00 5.51
C GLY A 185 -13.79 11.87 4.66
N ALA A 186 -14.84 12.16 3.89
CA ALA A 186 -15.48 11.20 3.02
C ALA A 186 -15.25 11.57 1.55
N GLU A 187 -15.20 10.54 0.73
CA GLU A 187 -15.04 10.65 -0.72
C GLU A 187 -16.14 11.54 -1.33
N ALA A 188 -15.75 12.46 -2.21
CA ALA A 188 -16.69 13.29 -2.94
C ALA A 188 -17.31 12.50 -4.11
N ILE A 189 -18.53 12.90 -4.51
CA ILE A 189 -19.18 12.34 -5.69
C ILE A 189 -18.32 12.65 -6.93
N GLY A 190 -17.99 11.62 -7.73
CA GLY A 190 -17.18 11.75 -8.93
C GLY A 190 -15.68 11.64 -8.73
N SER A 191 -15.21 11.33 -7.51
CA SER A 191 -13.77 11.17 -7.20
C SER A 191 -13.14 9.90 -7.80
N MET A 192 -13.92 9.04 -8.42
CA MET A 192 -13.45 7.78 -9.06
C MET A 192 -12.98 7.97 -10.50
N GLY A 193 -12.79 9.21 -10.96
CA GLY A 193 -12.48 9.51 -12.35
C GLY A 193 -13.71 9.52 -13.25
N THR A 194 -13.50 9.60 -14.55
CA THR A 194 -14.57 9.66 -15.54
C THR A 194 -14.28 8.79 -16.76
N ASP A 195 -15.30 8.11 -17.24
CA ASP A 195 -15.26 7.36 -18.51
C ASP A 195 -15.64 8.23 -19.71
N THR A 196 -15.94 9.52 -19.49
CA THR A 196 -16.29 10.45 -20.55
C THR A 196 -15.10 10.63 -21.50
N PRO A 197 -15.25 10.40 -22.80
CA PRO A 197 -14.18 10.59 -23.77
C PRO A 197 -13.67 12.03 -23.75
N ILE A 198 -12.34 12.19 -23.89
CA ILE A 198 -11.73 13.51 -23.97
C ILE A 198 -12.13 14.18 -25.27
N ALA A 199 -12.63 15.42 -25.18
CA ALA A 199 -13.06 16.17 -26.35
C ALA A 199 -11.84 16.56 -27.23
N ALA A 200 -11.76 15.98 -28.43
CA ALA A 200 -10.61 16.12 -29.31
C ALA A 200 -10.38 17.56 -29.83
N ILE A 201 -11.43 18.38 -29.82
CA ILE A 201 -11.39 19.77 -30.31
C ILE A 201 -11.51 20.83 -29.19
N SER A 202 -11.27 20.42 -27.93
CA SER A 202 -11.31 21.31 -26.77
C SER A 202 -9.94 21.95 -26.56
N ASP A 203 -9.93 23.27 -26.32
CA ASP A 203 -8.72 24.02 -25.93
C ASP A 203 -8.43 23.89 -24.41
N ARG A 204 -9.30 23.21 -23.65
CA ARG A 204 -9.09 22.99 -22.20
C ARG A 204 -7.96 22.01 -21.99
N PRO A 205 -6.89 22.40 -21.28
CA PRO A 205 -5.84 21.45 -20.90
C PRO A 205 -6.41 20.40 -19.95
N ARG A 206 -6.09 19.13 -20.23
CA ARG A 206 -6.47 17.99 -19.40
C ARG A 206 -5.25 17.49 -18.66
N GLN A 207 -5.46 17.02 -17.43
CA GLN A 207 -4.40 16.35 -16.69
C GLN A 207 -4.07 15.00 -17.32
N LEU A 208 -2.83 14.52 -17.13
CA LEU A 208 -2.44 13.21 -17.63
C LEU A 208 -3.31 12.09 -17.06
N PHE A 209 -3.77 12.23 -15.82
CA PHE A 209 -4.68 11.30 -15.16
C PHE A 209 -5.99 11.07 -15.91
N ASP A 210 -6.50 12.08 -16.62
CA ASP A 210 -7.76 12.01 -17.36
C ASP A 210 -7.72 11.03 -18.54
N TYR A 211 -6.52 10.62 -18.99
CA TYR A 211 -6.33 9.68 -20.09
C TYR A 211 -6.35 8.21 -19.63
N PHE A 212 -6.49 7.97 -18.34
CA PHE A 212 -6.56 6.64 -17.74
C PHE A 212 -7.94 6.39 -17.15
N SER A 213 -8.45 5.20 -17.33
CA SER A 213 -9.68 4.73 -16.71
C SER A 213 -9.42 3.44 -15.95
N GLN A 214 -10.19 3.22 -14.88
CA GLN A 214 -10.13 1.97 -14.16
C GLN A 214 -10.78 0.86 -14.98
N LEU A 215 -10.03 -0.20 -15.24
CA LEU A 215 -10.57 -1.42 -15.80
C LEU A 215 -10.90 -2.35 -14.64
N PHE A 216 -12.14 -2.33 -14.19
CA PHE A 216 -12.58 -3.27 -13.17
C PHE A 216 -12.52 -4.68 -13.74
N ALA A 217 -11.86 -5.58 -13.02
CA ALA A 217 -11.89 -7.00 -13.35
C ALA A 217 -13.36 -7.45 -13.36
N GLN A 218 -13.78 -8.03 -14.47
CA GLN A 218 -15.08 -8.69 -14.51
C GLN A 218 -15.03 -9.91 -13.60
N VAL A 219 -15.88 -9.89 -12.70
CA VAL A 219 -16.38 -10.80 -11.66
C VAL A 219 -15.91 -12.29 -11.74
N THR A 220 -14.62 -12.54 -11.70
CA THR A 220 -14.13 -13.79 -11.13
C THR A 220 -14.02 -13.70 -9.61
N ASN A 221 -13.86 -12.49 -9.10
CA ASN A 221 -13.83 -12.19 -7.68
C ASN A 221 -14.89 -11.15 -7.38
N PRO A 222 -15.95 -11.49 -6.61
CA PRO A 222 -16.94 -10.51 -6.21
C PRO A 222 -16.25 -9.41 -5.39
N PRO A 223 -16.68 -8.14 -5.54
CA PRO A 223 -16.20 -7.06 -4.69
C PRO A 223 -16.47 -7.40 -3.23
N LEU A 224 -15.59 -6.95 -2.35
CA LEU A 224 -15.79 -7.10 -0.90
C LEU A 224 -16.98 -6.24 -0.46
N ASP A 225 -17.77 -6.75 0.47
CA ASP A 225 -18.77 -5.93 1.15
C ASP A 225 -18.06 -4.93 2.10
N SER A 226 -18.79 -3.89 2.51
CA SER A 226 -18.22 -2.80 3.32
C SER A 226 -17.68 -3.23 4.69
N ILE A 227 -18.14 -4.34 5.23
CA ILE A 227 -17.67 -4.89 6.50
C ILE A 227 -16.35 -5.63 6.27
N ARG A 228 -16.30 -6.52 5.29
CA ARG A 228 -15.10 -7.26 4.93
C ARG A 228 -13.99 -6.36 4.43
N GLU A 229 -14.33 -5.32 3.67
CA GLU A 229 -13.38 -4.31 3.19
C GLU A 229 -12.52 -3.74 4.32
N GLU A 230 -13.12 -3.40 5.46
CA GLU A 230 -12.41 -2.86 6.62
C GLU A 230 -11.57 -3.90 7.37
N ILE A 231 -11.94 -5.18 7.29
CA ILE A 231 -11.25 -6.26 7.99
C ILE A 231 -10.07 -6.79 7.18
N VAL A 232 -10.28 -7.05 5.88
CA VAL A 232 -9.34 -7.83 5.07
C VAL A 232 -8.46 -6.98 4.14
N THR A 233 -8.86 -5.73 3.85
CA THR A 233 -8.06 -4.85 3.00
C THR A 233 -7.13 -3.99 3.85
N SER A 234 -5.84 -4.00 3.52
CA SER A 234 -4.82 -3.22 4.22
C SER A 234 -4.22 -2.16 3.30
N LEU A 235 -4.16 -0.93 3.80
CA LEU A 235 -3.44 0.20 3.21
C LEU A 235 -2.05 0.37 3.81
N ALA A 236 -1.74 -0.39 4.87
CA ALA A 236 -0.44 -0.34 5.50
C ALA A 236 0.64 -0.99 4.64
N GLY A 237 1.82 -0.42 4.68
CA GLY A 237 3.00 -0.92 3.99
C GLY A 237 4.28 -0.51 4.70
N THR A 238 5.40 -0.92 4.14
CA THR A 238 6.72 -0.52 4.62
C THR A 238 7.51 0.15 3.50
N MET A 239 8.41 1.05 3.85
CA MET A 239 9.25 1.77 2.92
C MET A 239 10.71 1.71 3.35
N GLY A 240 11.57 1.28 2.46
CA GLY A 240 13.01 1.14 2.71
C GLY A 240 13.64 0.09 1.78
N PRO A 241 14.90 -0.27 2.04
CA PRO A 241 15.57 -1.29 1.26
C PRO A 241 15.10 -2.68 1.68
N GLU A 242 14.56 -3.43 0.76
CA GLU A 242 14.24 -4.84 0.96
C GLU A 242 15.50 -5.66 1.21
N LYS A 243 15.39 -6.67 2.05
CA LYS A 243 16.48 -7.57 2.43
C LYS A 243 16.31 -8.95 1.82
N ASN A 244 17.31 -9.79 2.01
CA ASN A 244 17.31 -11.13 1.47
C ASN A 244 16.20 -11.98 2.11
N LEU A 245 15.19 -12.34 1.32
CA LEU A 245 14.09 -13.22 1.72
C LEU A 245 14.57 -14.59 2.23
N LEU A 246 15.70 -15.09 1.70
CA LEU A 246 16.21 -16.43 2.02
C LEU A 246 17.04 -16.46 3.32
N ASP A 247 17.47 -15.30 3.80
CA ASP A 247 18.30 -15.16 5.01
C ASP A 247 17.73 -14.02 5.88
N PRO A 248 16.58 -14.24 6.55
CA PRO A 248 15.96 -13.23 7.40
C PRO A 248 16.79 -12.99 8.66
N SER A 249 16.84 -11.73 9.07
CA SER A 249 17.58 -11.28 10.25
C SER A 249 16.85 -10.10 10.91
N PRO A 250 17.23 -9.68 12.13
CA PRO A 250 16.68 -8.48 12.75
C PRO A 250 16.77 -7.23 11.86
N ALA A 251 17.76 -7.17 10.96
CA ALA A 251 17.92 -6.07 10.01
C ALA A 251 16.90 -6.11 8.84
N SER A 252 16.16 -7.19 8.67
CA SER A 252 15.20 -7.34 7.57
C SER A 252 13.99 -6.42 7.73
N CYS A 253 13.58 -6.10 8.94
CA CYS A 253 12.48 -5.18 9.23
C CYS A 253 12.94 -3.72 9.44
N ARG A 254 14.20 -3.36 9.10
CA ARG A 254 14.69 -1.98 9.20
C ARG A 254 14.12 -1.12 8.07
N MET A 255 12.86 -0.75 8.22
CA MET A 255 12.05 0.03 7.29
C MET A 255 11.22 1.08 8.03
N LEU A 256 10.73 2.07 7.32
CA LEU A 256 9.71 2.99 7.82
C LEU A 256 8.33 2.36 7.61
N GLN A 257 7.56 2.21 8.67
CA GLN A 257 6.16 1.79 8.59
C GLN A 257 5.30 2.93 8.08
N LEU A 258 4.50 2.64 7.06
CA LEU A 258 3.50 3.54 6.50
C LEU A 258 2.12 2.98 6.84
N PRO A 259 1.41 3.52 7.83
CA PRO A 259 0.04 3.09 8.12
C PRO A 259 -0.92 3.37 6.97
N PHE A 260 -0.55 4.35 6.12
CA PHE A 260 -1.38 4.88 5.05
C PHE A 260 -0.54 5.31 3.85
N PRO A 261 -0.98 5.09 2.60
CA PRO A 261 -0.19 5.47 1.42
C PRO A 261 -0.33 6.96 1.07
N VAL A 262 -1.24 7.70 1.73
CA VAL A 262 -1.36 9.16 1.61
C VAL A 262 -0.82 9.77 2.88
N ILE A 263 0.19 10.63 2.76
CA ILE A 263 0.87 11.28 3.89
C ILE A 263 0.65 12.78 3.87
N ASP A 264 0.56 13.39 5.05
CA ASP A 264 0.43 14.82 5.17
C ASP A 264 1.78 15.57 5.07
N ASN A 265 1.73 16.90 5.18
CA ASN A 265 2.92 17.73 5.03
C ASN A 265 3.89 17.59 6.22
N ASP A 266 3.38 17.35 7.43
CA ASP A 266 4.18 17.14 8.63
C ASP A 266 4.87 15.78 8.59
N GLU A 267 4.15 14.74 8.21
CA GLU A 267 4.70 13.40 8.00
C GLU A 267 5.82 13.40 6.95
N LEU A 268 5.61 14.09 5.81
CA LEU A 268 6.65 14.24 4.81
C LEU A 268 7.85 15.04 5.33
N ALA A 269 7.62 16.08 6.14
CA ALA A 269 8.71 16.84 6.76
C ALA A 269 9.53 15.97 7.70
N LYS A 270 8.91 15.13 8.53
CA LYS A 270 9.59 14.13 9.37
C LYS A 270 10.45 13.19 8.53
N ILE A 271 9.90 12.61 7.45
CA ILE A 271 10.65 11.71 6.55
C ILE A 271 11.87 12.44 5.96
N ARG A 272 11.69 13.65 5.44
CA ARG A 272 12.79 14.41 4.81
C ARG A 272 13.93 14.75 5.76
N HIS A 273 13.68 14.75 7.06
CA HIS A 273 14.67 15.00 8.08
C HIS A 273 15.26 13.74 8.72
N MET A 274 14.73 12.55 8.36
CA MET A 274 15.31 11.29 8.79
C MET A 274 16.80 11.25 8.42
N ASN A 275 17.62 10.81 9.35
CA ASN A 275 19.07 10.71 9.19
C ASN A 275 19.80 12.03 8.83
N LYS A 276 19.18 13.20 9.04
CA LYS A 276 19.81 14.49 8.75
C LYS A 276 21.10 14.70 9.57
N ASP A 277 21.06 14.25 10.82
CA ASP A 277 22.17 14.35 11.78
C ASP A 277 23.03 13.06 11.82
N GLY A 278 22.73 12.07 10.94
CA GLY A 278 23.48 10.82 10.85
C GLY A 278 23.13 9.77 11.91
N ASP A 279 22.07 9.99 12.68
CA ASP A 279 21.61 9.16 13.79
C ASP A 279 20.76 7.96 13.34
N MET A 280 20.22 8.00 12.12
CA MET A 280 19.40 6.93 11.54
C MET A 280 20.04 6.38 10.25
N PRO A 281 21.21 5.72 10.32
CA PRO A 281 21.89 5.19 9.14
C PRO A 281 20.99 4.17 8.42
N GLY A 282 20.87 4.31 7.10
CA GLY A 282 20.01 3.49 6.26
C GLY A 282 18.67 4.14 5.92
N PHE A 283 18.40 5.36 6.40
CA PHE A 283 17.21 6.15 6.06
C PHE A 283 17.56 7.47 5.34
N SER A 284 18.60 7.47 4.53
CA SER A 284 18.98 8.64 3.74
C SER A 284 17.92 8.96 2.69
N VAL A 285 17.50 10.23 2.67
CA VAL A 285 16.45 10.73 1.77
C VAL A 285 17.07 11.60 0.68
N HIS A 286 16.69 11.35 -0.58
CA HIS A 286 17.07 12.18 -1.71
C HIS A 286 15.84 12.82 -2.34
N VAL A 287 15.82 14.16 -2.39
CA VAL A 287 14.72 14.93 -2.97
C VAL A 287 15.07 15.34 -4.40
N VAL A 288 14.28 14.88 -5.33
CA VAL A 288 14.41 15.16 -6.77
C VAL A 288 13.42 16.26 -7.17
N ARG A 289 13.92 17.32 -7.84
CA ARG A 289 13.04 18.37 -8.41
C ARG A 289 12.48 17.93 -9.75
N GLY A 290 11.18 17.66 -9.79
CA GLY A 290 10.40 17.30 -10.97
C GLY A 290 9.98 18.53 -11.78
N LEU A 291 10.91 19.44 -12.10
CA LEU A 291 10.67 20.66 -12.85
C LEU A 291 11.53 20.70 -14.11
N TYR A 292 11.00 21.22 -15.20
CA TYR A 292 11.73 21.39 -16.46
C TYR A 292 11.64 22.83 -16.99
N ASP A 293 12.59 23.23 -17.83
CA ASP A 293 12.63 24.56 -18.47
C ASP A 293 11.51 24.70 -19.51
N VAL A 294 10.60 25.65 -19.27
CA VAL A 294 9.46 25.96 -20.15
C VAL A 294 9.92 26.34 -21.54
N ALA A 295 10.99 27.14 -21.66
CA ALA A 295 11.49 27.65 -22.95
C ALA A 295 11.98 26.51 -23.87
N GLY A 296 12.43 25.40 -23.31
CA GLY A 296 12.89 24.25 -24.08
C GLY A 296 11.77 23.29 -24.53
N GLY A 297 10.54 23.48 -24.04
CA GLY A 297 9.37 22.71 -24.41
C GLY A 297 9.53 21.19 -24.17
N GLY A 298 8.93 20.38 -25.04
CA GLY A 298 8.94 18.92 -24.92
C GLY A 298 10.33 18.30 -24.95
N ARG A 299 11.32 18.94 -25.60
CA ARG A 299 12.69 18.46 -25.58
C ARG A 299 13.31 18.61 -24.19
N ALA A 300 13.15 19.79 -23.56
CA ALA A 300 13.64 20.02 -22.20
C ALA A 300 12.95 19.11 -21.18
N LEU A 301 11.65 18.84 -21.35
CA LEU A 301 10.92 17.86 -20.53
C LEU A 301 11.57 16.48 -20.62
N LYS A 302 11.82 15.97 -21.83
CA LYS A 302 12.44 14.66 -22.02
C LYS A 302 13.85 14.59 -21.45
N GLU A 303 14.71 15.57 -21.78
CA GLU A 303 16.08 15.65 -21.26
C GLU A 303 16.10 15.71 -19.73
N LYS A 304 15.14 16.41 -19.13
CA LYS A 304 15.03 16.50 -17.67
C LYS A 304 14.63 15.17 -17.04
N ILE A 305 13.70 14.42 -17.62
CA ILE A 305 13.33 13.09 -17.15
C ILE A 305 14.54 12.14 -17.22
N ASP A 306 15.26 12.14 -18.34
CA ASP A 306 16.46 11.30 -18.48
C ASP A 306 17.54 11.67 -17.44
N ALA A 307 17.73 12.96 -17.18
CA ALA A 307 18.66 13.45 -16.15
C ALA A 307 18.21 13.06 -14.73
N ILE A 308 16.90 13.10 -14.44
CA ILE A 308 16.36 12.67 -13.15
C ILE A 308 16.57 11.17 -12.95
N CYS A 309 16.33 10.35 -13.96
CA CYS A 309 16.56 8.91 -13.88
C CYS A 309 18.04 8.61 -13.55
N ALA A 310 18.98 9.30 -14.20
CA ALA A 310 20.40 9.14 -13.91
C ALA A 310 20.76 9.66 -12.49
N ASP A 311 20.12 10.73 -12.03
CA ASP A 311 20.30 11.27 -10.68
C ASP A 311 19.84 10.29 -9.60
N VAL A 312 18.66 9.69 -9.79
CA VAL A 312 18.12 8.66 -8.88
C VAL A 312 19.07 7.46 -8.80
N SER A 313 19.62 6.98 -9.92
CA SER A 313 20.59 5.89 -9.90
C SER A 313 21.83 6.23 -9.07
N ARG A 314 22.37 7.44 -9.23
CA ARG A 314 23.51 7.90 -8.42
C ARG A 314 23.13 8.00 -6.94
N ALA A 315 22.00 8.61 -6.63
CA ALA A 315 21.55 8.78 -5.25
C ALA A 315 21.38 7.43 -4.52
N VAL A 316 20.81 6.43 -5.18
CA VAL A 316 20.68 5.08 -4.62
C VAL A 316 22.06 4.42 -4.43
N ALA A 317 22.96 4.57 -5.39
CA ALA A 317 24.34 4.07 -5.27
C ALA A 317 25.11 4.75 -4.12
N ASP A 318 24.85 6.04 -3.89
CA ASP A 318 25.42 6.84 -2.80
C ASP A 318 24.72 6.59 -1.43
N GLY A 319 23.75 5.70 -1.40
CA GLY A 319 23.12 5.25 -0.15
C GLY A 319 21.73 5.84 0.15
N ALA A 320 21.11 6.57 -0.78
CA ALA A 320 19.72 6.98 -0.61
C ALA A 320 18.80 5.75 -0.56
N ARG A 321 17.85 5.77 0.38
CA ARG A 321 16.88 4.67 0.58
C ARG A 321 15.43 5.14 0.47
N ILE A 322 15.24 6.44 0.39
CA ILE A 322 13.95 7.08 0.13
C ILE A 322 14.17 8.15 -0.94
N ILE A 323 13.44 8.04 -2.04
CA ILE A 323 13.44 9.02 -3.13
C ILE A 323 12.14 9.80 -3.07
N VAL A 324 12.22 11.13 -2.99
CA VAL A 324 11.06 12.02 -3.03
C VAL A 324 11.04 12.77 -4.35
N LEU A 325 10.05 12.49 -5.18
CA LEU A 325 9.79 13.26 -6.42
C LEU A 325 8.91 14.46 -6.07
N SER A 326 9.44 15.68 -6.23
CA SER A 326 8.75 16.90 -5.81
C SER A 326 8.59 17.88 -6.96
N ASP A 327 7.38 18.38 -7.17
CA ASP A 327 7.06 19.46 -8.11
C ASP A 327 6.94 20.84 -7.43
N ARG A 328 7.31 20.94 -6.17
CA ARG A 328 7.36 22.23 -5.45
C ARG A 328 8.34 23.20 -6.13
N HIS A 329 8.07 24.48 -5.93
CA HIS A 329 8.88 25.61 -6.44
C HIS A 329 8.80 25.83 -7.95
N SER A 330 7.73 25.36 -8.60
CA SER A 330 7.40 25.78 -9.96
C SER A 330 7.26 27.31 -10.07
N ASN A 331 7.68 27.88 -11.19
CA ASN A 331 7.63 29.32 -11.45
C ASN A 331 7.46 29.57 -12.96
N ALA A 332 7.60 30.83 -13.40
CA ALA A 332 7.42 31.22 -14.82
C ALA A 332 8.39 30.51 -15.78
N ASP A 333 9.58 30.13 -15.30
CA ASP A 333 10.64 29.52 -16.11
C ASP A 333 10.67 27.99 -15.97
N LEU A 334 10.17 27.48 -14.85
CA LEU A 334 10.22 26.06 -14.48
C LEU A 334 8.82 25.50 -14.26
N ALA A 335 8.36 24.70 -15.22
CA ALA A 335 7.07 24.00 -15.12
C ALA A 335 7.20 22.65 -14.43
N PRO A 336 6.14 22.21 -13.71
CA PRO A 336 6.12 20.88 -13.14
C PRO A 336 6.01 19.81 -14.24
N ILE A 337 6.81 18.75 -14.12
CA ILE A 337 6.59 17.53 -14.89
C ILE A 337 5.33 16.87 -14.35
N PRO A 338 4.36 16.44 -15.19
CA PRO A 338 3.18 15.71 -14.69
C PRO A 338 3.59 14.57 -13.78
N SER A 339 3.06 14.53 -12.56
CA SER A 339 3.53 13.61 -11.52
C SER A 339 3.41 12.15 -11.93
N LEU A 340 2.34 11.77 -12.62
CA LEU A 340 2.15 10.41 -13.12
C LEU A 340 3.22 10.01 -14.16
N LEU A 341 3.60 10.92 -15.06
CA LEU A 341 4.65 10.70 -16.04
C LEU A 341 6.00 10.51 -15.35
N LEU A 342 6.32 11.38 -14.39
CA LEU A 342 7.58 11.33 -13.66
C LEU A 342 7.68 10.05 -12.80
N THR A 343 6.60 9.70 -12.09
CA THR A 343 6.53 8.49 -11.27
C THR A 343 6.76 7.24 -12.12
N GLY A 344 6.02 7.09 -13.21
CA GLY A 344 6.17 5.94 -14.12
C GLY A 344 7.57 5.86 -14.74
N ALA A 345 8.14 7.00 -15.16
CA ALA A 345 9.47 7.05 -15.74
C ALA A 345 10.54 6.58 -14.73
N VAL A 346 10.51 7.11 -13.51
CA VAL A 346 11.48 6.77 -12.44
C VAL A 346 11.27 5.35 -11.97
N HIS A 347 10.04 4.93 -11.71
CA HIS A 347 9.73 3.55 -11.30
C HIS A 347 10.28 2.53 -12.29
N HIS A 348 9.92 2.65 -13.58
CA HIS A 348 10.38 1.71 -14.59
C HIS A 348 11.89 1.80 -14.85
N HIS A 349 12.50 2.98 -14.69
CA HIS A 349 13.95 3.09 -14.70
C HIS A 349 14.58 2.29 -13.56
N MET A 350 14.12 2.47 -12.32
CA MET A 350 14.61 1.72 -11.17
C MET A 350 14.42 0.21 -11.32
N VAL A 351 13.31 -0.24 -11.94
CA VAL A 351 13.10 -1.67 -12.25
C VAL A 351 14.15 -2.17 -13.24
N ARG A 352 14.37 -1.46 -14.37
CA ARG A 352 15.37 -1.85 -15.37
C ARG A 352 16.79 -1.91 -14.83
N GLU A 353 17.14 -0.95 -13.96
CA GLU A 353 18.45 -0.88 -13.31
C GLU A 353 18.58 -1.76 -12.07
N LYS A 354 17.52 -2.53 -11.70
CA LYS A 354 17.47 -3.40 -10.49
C LYS A 354 17.67 -2.62 -9.19
N LEU A 355 17.14 -1.42 -9.12
CA LEU A 355 17.24 -0.51 -7.97
C LEU A 355 15.93 -0.41 -7.19
N ARG A 356 14.81 -0.90 -7.76
CA ARG A 356 13.47 -0.62 -7.21
C ARG A 356 13.28 -1.13 -5.78
N THR A 357 13.86 -2.28 -5.46
CA THR A 357 13.82 -2.87 -4.11
C THR A 357 14.81 -2.26 -3.13
N GLN A 358 15.66 -1.33 -3.59
CA GLN A 358 16.67 -0.68 -2.74
C GLN A 358 16.20 0.63 -2.14
N ALA A 359 15.11 1.23 -2.65
CA ALA A 359 14.59 2.50 -2.16
C ALA A 359 13.07 2.63 -2.34
N GLY A 360 12.41 3.25 -1.35
CA GLY A 360 11.03 3.68 -1.43
C GLY A 360 10.86 4.93 -2.32
N LEU A 361 9.69 5.10 -2.92
CA LEU A 361 9.38 6.20 -3.83
C LEU A 361 8.19 7.01 -3.31
N ILE A 362 8.42 8.25 -2.90
CA ILE A 362 7.39 9.19 -2.47
C ILE A 362 7.14 10.21 -3.58
N VAL A 363 5.88 10.55 -3.81
CA VAL A 363 5.47 11.59 -4.76
C VAL A 363 4.87 12.76 -4.00
N GLU A 364 5.60 13.88 -3.95
CA GLU A 364 5.15 15.18 -3.41
C GLU A 364 4.67 16.05 -4.56
N THR A 365 3.36 16.23 -4.67
CA THR A 365 2.80 16.85 -5.87
C THR A 365 1.61 17.75 -5.64
N GLY A 366 1.49 18.80 -6.46
CA GLY A 366 0.36 19.73 -6.48
C GLY A 366 -0.77 19.34 -7.45
N ASP A 367 -0.57 18.38 -8.35
CA ASP A 367 -1.59 18.02 -9.35
C ASP A 367 -2.63 17.00 -8.83
N VAL A 368 -2.37 16.33 -7.71
CA VAL A 368 -3.28 15.36 -7.08
C VAL A 368 -4.36 16.07 -6.27
N ARG A 369 -5.63 15.75 -6.52
CA ARG A 369 -6.78 16.34 -5.82
C ARG A 369 -7.98 15.40 -5.63
N GLU A 370 -7.89 14.18 -6.15
CA GLU A 370 -8.96 13.18 -6.02
C GLU A 370 -8.40 11.75 -5.92
N VAL A 371 -9.28 10.81 -5.58
CA VAL A 371 -8.95 9.40 -5.37
C VAL A 371 -8.32 8.76 -6.61
N HIS A 372 -8.86 9.04 -7.79
CA HIS A 372 -8.35 8.50 -9.06
C HIS A 372 -6.86 8.82 -9.27
N HIS A 373 -6.44 10.05 -8.94
CA HIS A 373 -5.04 10.47 -9.07
C HIS A 373 -4.11 9.69 -8.13
N VAL A 374 -4.53 9.53 -6.86
CA VAL A 374 -3.75 8.75 -5.87
C VAL A 374 -3.66 7.29 -6.29
N ALA A 375 -4.78 6.68 -6.69
CA ALA A 375 -4.81 5.29 -7.15
C ALA A 375 -3.87 5.06 -8.32
N LEU A 376 -3.85 5.96 -9.31
CA LEU A 376 -2.93 5.87 -10.44
C LEU A 376 -1.46 6.00 -10.02
N LEU A 377 -1.12 6.95 -9.14
CA LEU A 377 0.27 7.10 -8.68
C LEU A 377 0.77 5.85 -7.95
N ILE A 378 -0.06 5.24 -7.08
CA ILE A 378 0.28 3.99 -6.43
C ILE A 378 0.44 2.88 -7.48
N GLY A 379 -0.51 2.72 -8.40
CA GLY A 379 -0.44 1.73 -9.48
C GLY A 379 0.73 1.92 -10.44
N PHE A 380 1.34 3.12 -10.50
CA PHE A 380 2.56 3.41 -11.26
C PHE A 380 3.82 3.39 -10.39
N GLY A 381 3.75 2.87 -9.16
CA GLY A 381 4.89 2.53 -8.32
C GLY A 381 5.22 3.51 -7.21
N ALA A 382 4.34 4.49 -6.90
CA ALA A 382 4.52 5.31 -5.70
C ALA A 382 4.27 4.48 -4.44
N THR A 383 5.20 4.50 -3.50
CA THR A 383 5.03 3.90 -2.17
C THR A 383 4.13 4.77 -1.29
N ALA A 384 4.27 6.10 -1.41
CA ALA A 384 3.43 7.06 -0.74
C ALA A 384 3.22 8.31 -1.60
N VAL A 385 2.10 9.01 -1.38
CA VAL A 385 1.72 10.24 -2.07
C VAL A 385 1.46 11.33 -1.04
N ASN A 386 2.10 12.48 -1.23
CA ASN A 386 1.81 13.72 -0.50
C ASN A 386 1.13 14.71 -1.45
N PRO A 387 -0.21 14.82 -1.43
CA PRO A 387 -0.96 15.75 -2.27
C PRO A 387 -0.95 17.15 -1.65
N TYR A 388 0.24 17.75 -1.51
CA TYR A 388 0.44 18.96 -0.70
C TYR A 388 -0.53 20.09 -0.99
N LEU A 389 -0.84 20.34 -2.25
CA LEU A 389 -1.71 21.47 -2.62
C LEU A 389 -3.19 21.20 -2.28
N ALA A 390 -3.64 19.95 -2.37
CA ALA A 390 -4.98 19.59 -1.92
C ALA A 390 -5.11 19.73 -0.39
N LEU A 391 -4.07 19.34 0.37
CA LEU A 391 -4.00 19.54 1.82
C LEU A 391 -4.05 21.02 2.19
N GLU A 392 -3.16 21.82 1.59
CA GLU A 392 -3.08 23.26 1.81
C GLU A 392 -4.37 23.98 1.35
N THR A 393 -5.02 23.49 0.31
CA THR A 393 -6.34 24.00 -0.12
C THR A 393 -7.41 23.71 0.94
N GLY A 394 -7.44 22.48 1.49
CA GLY A 394 -8.37 22.12 2.57
C GLY A 394 -8.18 22.98 3.82
N GLU A 395 -6.95 23.21 4.24
CA GLU A 395 -6.60 24.09 5.36
C GLU A 395 -7.01 25.55 5.12
N ASP A 396 -6.74 26.05 3.93
CA ASP A 396 -7.05 27.42 3.53
C ASP A 396 -8.56 27.66 3.51
N LEU A 397 -9.33 26.74 2.91
CA LEU A 397 -10.81 26.81 2.90
C LEU A 397 -11.40 26.77 4.31
N ALA A 398 -10.83 25.99 5.22
CA ALA A 398 -11.25 25.95 6.61
C ALA A 398 -10.92 27.25 7.35
N ARG A 399 -9.74 27.83 7.10
CA ARG A 399 -9.28 29.08 7.71
C ARG A 399 -10.12 30.27 7.25
N GLU A 400 -10.43 30.33 5.97
CA GLU A 400 -11.27 31.38 5.39
C GLU A 400 -12.77 31.17 5.66
N GLY A 401 -13.18 29.99 6.14
CA GLY A 401 -14.58 29.63 6.36
C GLY A 401 -15.41 29.53 5.08
N VAL A 402 -14.77 29.31 3.94
CA VAL A 402 -15.41 29.19 2.63
C VAL A 402 -15.53 27.71 2.25
N PHE A 403 -16.76 27.22 2.06
CA PHE A 403 -17.13 25.81 1.78
C PHE A 403 -16.78 24.78 2.87
N VAL A 404 -15.82 25.09 3.75
CA VAL A 404 -15.40 24.24 4.88
C VAL A 404 -15.55 25.04 6.17
N GLN A 405 -16.78 25.05 6.72
CA GLN A 405 -17.12 25.77 7.94
C GLN A 405 -17.12 24.88 9.16
N GLY A 406 -16.65 25.41 10.30
CA GLY A 406 -16.70 24.68 11.59
C GLY A 406 -15.71 23.50 11.70
N VAL A 407 -14.73 23.46 10.83
CA VAL A 407 -13.63 22.47 10.86
C VAL A 407 -12.32 23.19 11.06
N GLU A 408 -11.53 22.73 12.03
CA GLU A 408 -10.17 23.24 12.25
C GLU A 408 -9.27 22.95 11.04
N PRO A 409 -8.38 23.87 10.61
CA PRO A 409 -7.53 23.71 9.45
C PRO A 409 -6.72 22.41 9.45
N ALA A 410 -6.08 22.06 10.54
CA ALA A 410 -5.34 20.79 10.67
C ALA A 410 -6.25 19.56 10.52
N LYS A 411 -7.49 19.65 11.02
CA LYS A 411 -8.48 18.57 10.83
C LYS A 411 -8.92 18.48 9.37
N ALA A 412 -9.05 19.61 8.68
CA ALA A 412 -9.40 19.62 7.26
C ALA A 412 -8.33 18.91 6.42
N ALA A 413 -7.04 19.15 6.68
CA ALA A 413 -5.94 18.41 6.04
C ALA A 413 -6.01 16.91 6.34
N ARG A 414 -6.15 16.52 7.61
CA ARG A 414 -6.32 15.09 7.99
C ARG A 414 -7.53 14.45 7.33
N ASN A 415 -8.64 15.18 7.18
CA ASN A 415 -9.81 14.70 6.46
C ASN A 415 -9.50 14.44 4.98
N VAL A 416 -8.68 15.28 4.33
CA VAL A 416 -8.24 15.06 2.94
C VAL A 416 -7.41 13.77 2.85
N VAL A 417 -6.43 13.58 3.73
CA VAL A 417 -5.62 12.34 3.79
C VAL A 417 -6.54 11.13 3.94
N TYR A 418 -7.41 11.17 4.94
CA TYR A 418 -8.31 10.06 5.26
C TYR A 418 -9.28 9.76 4.11
N GLY A 419 -9.92 10.78 3.54
CA GLY A 419 -10.87 10.61 2.43
C GLY A 419 -10.23 10.03 1.17
N LEU A 420 -9.04 10.51 0.80
CA LEU A 420 -8.28 9.98 -0.33
C LEU A 420 -7.86 8.53 -0.11
N GLY A 421 -7.36 8.18 1.06
CA GLY A 421 -6.97 6.81 1.37
C GLY A 421 -8.16 5.86 1.46
N LYS A 422 -9.27 6.26 2.08
CA LYS A 422 -10.51 5.46 2.08
C LYS A 422 -11.03 5.23 0.65
N GLY A 423 -10.88 6.22 -0.23
CA GLY A 423 -11.21 6.06 -1.64
C GLY A 423 -10.31 5.04 -2.35
N VAL A 424 -9.00 5.05 -2.08
CA VAL A 424 -8.06 4.02 -2.59
C VAL A 424 -8.46 2.63 -2.09
N LEU A 425 -8.77 2.49 -0.80
CA LEU A 425 -9.25 1.23 -0.23
C LEU A 425 -10.49 0.71 -0.97
N LYS A 426 -11.41 1.60 -1.30
CA LYS A 426 -12.60 1.24 -2.09
C LYS A 426 -12.27 0.81 -3.53
N VAL A 427 -11.31 1.46 -4.18
CA VAL A 427 -10.81 1.06 -5.50
C VAL A 427 -10.23 -0.34 -5.43
N MET A 428 -9.34 -0.61 -4.46
CA MET A 428 -8.74 -1.93 -4.24
C MET A 428 -9.81 -3.00 -4.00
N SER A 429 -10.75 -2.72 -3.11
CA SER A 429 -11.87 -3.61 -2.80
C SER A 429 -12.69 -4.00 -4.04
N LYS A 430 -12.99 -3.03 -4.92
CA LYS A 430 -13.72 -3.30 -6.17
C LYS A 430 -12.90 -4.09 -7.19
N MET A 431 -11.59 -3.97 -7.15
CA MET A 431 -10.68 -4.77 -8.00
C MET A 431 -10.40 -6.15 -7.42
N GLY A 432 -10.78 -6.40 -6.17
CA GLY A 432 -10.49 -7.64 -5.45
C GLY A 432 -9.05 -7.73 -4.95
N VAL A 433 -8.39 -6.58 -4.78
CA VAL A 433 -7.04 -6.47 -4.22
C VAL A 433 -7.12 -6.16 -2.74
N SER A 434 -6.46 -6.93 -1.89
CA SER A 434 -6.58 -6.84 -0.43
C SER A 434 -5.38 -6.17 0.24
N THR A 435 -4.23 -6.08 -0.41
CA THR A 435 -3.07 -5.36 0.12
C THR A 435 -2.58 -4.31 -0.86
N VAL A 436 -2.15 -3.14 -0.36
CA VAL A 436 -1.67 -2.05 -1.22
C VAL A 436 -0.41 -2.44 -2.00
N SER A 437 0.42 -3.32 -1.45
CA SER A 437 1.62 -3.84 -2.12
C SER A 437 1.29 -4.62 -3.40
N SER A 438 0.13 -5.25 -3.46
CA SER A 438 -0.32 -6.00 -4.65
C SER A 438 -1.03 -5.12 -5.69
N TYR A 439 -1.18 -3.82 -5.41
CA TYR A 439 -1.86 -2.89 -6.31
C TYR A 439 -0.93 -2.32 -7.40
N THR A 440 0.36 -2.40 -7.21
CA THR A 440 1.41 -1.84 -8.10
C THR A 440 1.60 -2.68 -9.36
#